data_2a0bcf412ca91f5ef728b86561731b34
#
_entry.id   2a0bcf412ca91f5ef728b86561731b34
#
_cell.length_a   1.000
_cell.length_b   1.000
_cell.length_c   1.000
_cell.angle_alpha   90.00
_cell.angle_beta   90.00
_cell.angle_gamma   90.00
#
_symmetry.space_group_name_H-M   'P 1'
#
loop_
_entity.id
_entity.type
_entity.pdbx_description
1 polymer ?
#
loop_
_entity_poly.entity_id
_entity_poly.type
_entity_poly.pdbx_seq_one_letter_code
_entity_poly.pdbx_strand_id
1 'polypeptide(L)'
;MAGFGHTERRNMTAVQKLREGFREGRYQYKKENEICRLAGVSAKAERAALSSLLKELEEAGEVVRDERGRFVTPEKLGLVRGRVQGSGRGFAFLVREEGDLFLPPHSLHGALHGDEVFARIAGRARGDEAEVYSVISRGVRLLTGTYYPEKRGGIVESDDRRYGTPVRIVGGLRAAAGEKVAVKLTAFPEDKLPEGEIAEILGRSGELAAEEEAIIPAKPQPPQFPKKAQAAAKKAPAPPVFAEGRRDLRDKIVITIDGEDSRDFDDAVSLERAGENFLLGVHIADVSHYVKRGGALDNEAYARGTSVYFPDRVLPMLPEELSNGACSLNEGEDRYALSCFMEVNGRGEVVRSELCESVIRSRNRMTYTKVAAILAGDAETVAEYADIAPLCTD
;
A
#
# COMPACT_ATOMS: atom_id res chain seq x y z
N MET A 1 -29.82 40.98 7.94
CA MET A 1 -28.79 39.95 7.70
C MET A 1 -28.92 39.34 6.29
N ALA A 2 -28.55 40.09 5.23
CA ALA A 2 -28.72 39.66 3.84
C ALA A 2 -27.53 40.04 2.94
N GLY A 3 -26.35 40.22 3.49
CA GLY A 3 -25.19 40.74 2.74
C GLY A 3 -24.00 39.81 2.56
N PHE A 4 -23.91 38.65 3.27
CA PHE A 4 -22.74 37.78 3.22
C PHE A 4 -22.76 36.70 2.11
N GLY A 5 -23.92 36.37 1.56
CA GLY A 5 -24.04 35.30 0.55
C GLY A 5 -23.68 35.65 -0.89
N HIS A 6 -23.61 36.97 -1.23
CA HIS A 6 -23.39 37.37 -2.63
C HIS A 6 -21.93 37.54 -3.03
N THR A 7 -21.02 37.72 -2.07
CA THR A 7 -19.59 37.93 -2.33
C THR A 7 -18.86 36.61 -2.47
N GLU A 8 -19.27 35.57 -1.71
CA GLU A 8 -18.68 34.21 -1.80
C GLU A 8 -18.96 33.52 -3.14
N ARG A 9 -20.16 33.72 -3.72
CA ARG A 9 -20.51 33.15 -5.03
C ARG A 9 -19.68 33.68 -6.20
N ARG A 10 -19.07 34.87 -6.08
CA ARG A 10 -18.23 35.47 -7.15
C ARG A 10 -16.86 34.79 -7.31
N ASN A 11 -16.32 34.11 -6.28
CA ASN A 11 -15.00 33.49 -6.29
C ASN A 11 -15.02 31.95 -6.44
N MET A 12 -16.22 31.37 -6.64
CA MET A 12 -16.34 29.90 -6.77
C MET A 12 -15.82 29.42 -8.12
N THR A 13 -15.09 28.29 -8.09
CA THR A 13 -14.68 27.58 -9.30
C THR A 13 -15.91 27.01 -10.04
N ALA A 14 -15.75 26.65 -11.32
CA ALA A 14 -16.84 26.07 -12.12
C ALA A 14 -17.34 24.74 -11.50
N VAL A 15 -16.45 23.92 -10.95
CA VAL A 15 -16.79 22.67 -10.23
C VAL A 15 -17.61 22.97 -8.97
N GLN A 16 -17.21 23.94 -8.18
CA GLN A 16 -17.95 24.35 -6.97
C GLN A 16 -19.37 24.83 -7.30
N LYS A 17 -19.55 25.59 -8.39
CA LYS A 17 -20.88 26.02 -8.87
C LYS A 17 -21.78 24.87 -9.30
N LEU A 18 -21.18 23.82 -9.93
CA LEU A 18 -21.93 22.61 -10.28
C LEU A 18 -22.36 21.84 -9.02
N ARG A 19 -21.45 21.63 -8.07
CA ARG A 19 -21.74 20.97 -6.78
C ARG A 19 -22.86 21.69 -6.04
N GLU A 20 -22.79 23.02 -5.95
CA GLU A 20 -23.84 23.80 -5.31
C GLU A 20 -25.18 23.66 -6.04
N GLY A 21 -25.20 23.72 -7.37
CA GLY A 21 -26.42 23.53 -8.16
C GLY A 21 -27.06 22.14 -7.98
N PHE A 22 -26.28 21.09 -7.77
CA PHE A 22 -26.80 19.77 -7.40
C PHE A 22 -27.34 19.76 -5.96
N ARG A 23 -26.63 20.36 -5.00
CA ARG A 23 -27.08 20.46 -3.59
C ARG A 23 -28.37 21.28 -3.46
N GLU A 24 -28.49 22.37 -4.20
CA GLU A 24 -29.72 23.21 -4.25
C GLU A 24 -30.87 22.52 -5.01
N GLY A 25 -30.66 21.37 -5.65
CA GLY A 25 -31.65 20.66 -6.43
C GLY A 25 -31.85 21.16 -7.86
N ARG A 26 -31.15 22.23 -8.29
CA ARG A 26 -31.30 22.87 -9.61
C ARG A 26 -30.99 21.91 -10.76
N TYR A 27 -30.00 21.04 -10.61
CA TYR A 27 -29.51 20.11 -11.62
C TYR A 27 -29.98 18.67 -11.40
N GLN A 28 -30.73 18.39 -10.33
CA GLN A 28 -31.25 17.05 -10.04
C GLN A 28 -32.18 16.56 -11.15
N TYR A 29 -32.01 15.33 -11.58
CA TYR A 29 -32.78 14.68 -12.65
C TYR A 29 -32.77 15.44 -13.98
N LYS A 30 -31.65 16.11 -14.33
CA LYS A 30 -31.48 16.84 -15.58
C LYS A 30 -30.49 16.13 -16.50
N LYS A 31 -30.78 16.17 -17.82
CA LYS A 31 -29.82 15.77 -18.84
C LYS A 31 -28.76 16.86 -19.00
N GLU A 32 -27.59 16.50 -19.54
CA GLU A 32 -26.49 17.43 -19.77
C GLU A 32 -26.89 18.74 -20.50
N ASN A 33 -27.67 18.59 -21.57
CA ASN A 33 -28.17 19.75 -22.32
C ASN A 33 -29.07 20.68 -21.50
N GLU A 34 -29.82 20.14 -20.54
CA GLU A 34 -30.67 20.94 -19.63
C GLU A 34 -29.78 21.63 -18.59
N ILE A 35 -28.75 20.96 -18.10
CA ILE A 35 -27.75 21.54 -17.17
C ILE A 35 -27.01 22.69 -17.87
N CYS A 36 -26.55 22.50 -19.13
CA CYS A 36 -25.95 23.56 -19.92
C CYS A 36 -26.85 24.82 -20.01
N ARG A 37 -28.14 24.61 -20.29
CA ARG A 37 -29.11 25.73 -20.39
C ARG A 37 -29.30 26.44 -19.06
N LEU A 38 -29.46 25.68 -17.98
CA LEU A 38 -29.64 26.22 -16.62
C LEU A 38 -28.38 26.90 -16.09
N ALA A 39 -27.21 26.50 -16.53
CA ALA A 39 -25.92 27.09 -16.21
C ALA A 39 -25.59 28.31 -17.10
N GLY A 40 -26.42 28.61 -18.12
CA GLY A 40 -26.20 29.73 -19.05
C GLY A 40 -25.06 29.48 -20.06
N VAL A 41 -24.71 28.19 -20.30
CA VAL A 41 -23.60 27.78 -21.16
C VAL A 41 -24.12 27.53 -22.57
N SER A 42 -23.64 28.33 -23.56
CA SER A 42 -24.09 28.24 -24.94
C SER A 42 -22.98 27.91 -25.95
N ALA A 43 -21.80 28.46 -25.74
CA ALA A 43 -20.66 28.25 -26.64
C ALA A 43 -20.17 26.79 -26.65
N LYS A 44 -19.73 26.30 -27.82
CA LYS A 44 -19.26 24.90 -27.98
C LYS A 44 -18.12 24.55 -27.02
N ALA A 45 -17.17 25.45 -26.81
CA ALA A 45 -16.04 25.26 -25.91
C ALA A 45 -16.48 25.16 -24.44
N GLU A 46 -17.42 25.99 -24.02
CA GLU A 46 -17.98 26.02 -22.66
C GLU A 46 -18.81 24.75 -22.38
N ARG A 47 -19.56 24.26 -23.36
CA ARG A 47 -20.30 22.99 -23.26
C ARG A 47 -19.34 21.79 -23.08
N ALA A 48 -18.24 21.77 -23.86
CA ALA A 48 -17.21 20.73 -23.71
C ALA A 48 -16.55 20.77 -22.32
N ALA A 49 -16.26 21.96 -21.81
CA ALA A 49 -15.74 22.12 -20.45
C ALA A 49 -16.72 21.63 -19.38
N LEU A 50 -18.01 21.98 -19.50
CA LEU A 50 -19.05 21.53 -18.56
C LEU A 50 -19.24 19.99 -18.65
N SER A 51 -19.21 19.40 -19.84
CA SER A 51 -19.25 17.96 -20.04
C SER A 51 -18.10 17.25 -19.32
N SER A 52 -16.88 17.79 -19.44
CA SER A 52 -15.70 17.27 -18.72
C SER A 52 -15.85 17.37 -17.20
N LEU A 53 -16.41 18.48 -16.70
CA LEU A 53 -16.65 18.65 -15.26
C LEU A 53 -17.76 17.72 -14.75
N LEU A 54 -18.81 17.47 -15.51
CA LEU A 54 -19.85 16.50 -15.14
C LEU A 54 -19.28 15.08 -15.10
N LYS A 55 -18.41 14.75 -16.05
CA LYS A 55 -17.70 13.47 -16.07
C LYS A 55 -16.77 13.33 -14.84
N GLU A 56 -16.04 14.39 -14.50
CA GLU A 56 -15.20 14.43 -13.28
C GLU A 56 -16.03 14.19 -12.01
N LEU A 57 -17.21 14.82 -11.89
CA LEU A 57 -18.11 14.59 -10.75
C LEU A 57 -18.67 13.16 -10.73
N GLU A 58 -18.94 12.57 -11.90
CA GLU A 58 -19.41 11.20 -12.06
C GLU A 58 -18.30 10.20 -11.66
N GLU A 59 -17.07 10.41 -12.13
CA GLU A 59 -15.88 9.63 -11.75
C GLU A 59 -15.51 9.76 -10.27
N ALA A 60 -15.77 10.91 -9.66
CA ALA A 60 -15.60 11.14 -8.22
C ALA A 60 -16.75 10.52 -7.38
N GLY A 61 -17.82 10.04 -8.02
CA GLY A 61 -18.98 9.49 -7.35
C GLY A 61 -19.86 10.55 -6.67
N GLU A 62 -19.78 11.82 -7.09
CA GLU A 62 -20.62 12.89 -6.54
C GLU A 62 -21.99 12.95 -7.22
N VAL A 63 -22.07 12.49 -8.45
CA VAL A 63 -23.31 12.36 -9.22
C VAL A 63 -23.32 11.01 -9.94
N VAL A 64 -24.53 10.53 -10.25
CA VAL A 64 -24.76 9.32 -11.05
C VAL A 64 -25.78 9.61 -12.13
N ARG A 65 -25.91 8.74 -13.12
CA ARG A 65 -26.98 8.80 -14.10
C ARG A 65 -28.10 7.84 -13.72
N ASP A 66 -29.32 8.34 -13.74
CA ASP A 66 -30.50 7.48 -13.61
C ASP A 66 -30.75 6.67 -14.91
N GLU A 67 -31.74 5.77 -14.88
CA GLU A 67 -32.13 4.91 -16.02
C GLU A 67 -32.51 5.70 -17.29
N ARG A 68 -32.80 7.00 -17.18
CA ARG A 68 -33.10 7.91 -18.29
C ARG A 68 -31.89 8.77 -18.71
N GLY A 69 -30.69 8.47 -18.16
CA GLY A 69 -29.45 9.21 -18.43
C GLY A 69 -29.41 10.61 -17.85
N ARG A 70 -30.20 10.91 -16.80
CA ARG A 70 -30.24 12.21 -16.12
C ARG A 70 -29.28 12.20 -14.92
N PHE A 71 -28.57 13.26 -14.73
CA PHE A 71 -27.67 13.42 -13.58
C PHE A 71 -28.45 13.64 -12.29
N VAL A 72 -28.04 12.97 -11.24
CA VAL A 72 -28.67 13.03 -9.91
C VAL A 72 -27.63 12.66 -8.86
N THR A 73 -27.74 13.18 -7.65
CA THR A 73 -26.86 12.76 -6.55
C THR A 73 -27.29 11.37 -6.03
N PRO A 74 -26.34 10.50 -5.63
CA PRO A 74 -26.61 9.13 -5.18
C PRO A 74 -27.66 9.04 -4.07
N GLU A 75 -27.65 9.99 -3.14
CA GLU A 75 -28.58 10.04 -2.00
C GLU A 75 -30.04 10.16 -2.45
N LYS A 76 -30.29 10.88 -3.57
CA LYS A 76 -31.65 11.03 -4.12
C LYS A 76 -32.20 9.75 -4.71
N LEU A 77 -31.34 8.81 -5.06
CA LEU A 77 -31.71 7.45 -5.50
C LEU A 77 -31.66 6.42 -4.36
N GLY A 78 -31.33 6.84 -3.14
CA GLY A 78 -31.16 5.94 -1.99
C GLY A 78 -30.00 4.96 -2.17
N LEU A 79 -28.97 5.37 -2.92
CA LEU A 79 -27.79 4.55 -3.15
C LEU A 79 -26.81 4.66 -1.97
N VAL A 80 -26.16 3.55 -1.68
CA VAL A 80 -25.08 3.44 -0.71
C VAL A 80 -23.76 3.19 -1.44
N ARG A 81 -22.68 3.73 -0.92
CA ARG A 81 -21.32 3.56 -1.46
C ARG A 81 -20.57 2.50 -0.66
N GLY A 82 -19.77 1.68 -1.33
CA GLY A 82 -18.92 0.71 -0.68
C GLY A 82 -17.95 0.04 -1.64
N ARG A 83 -17.11 -0.84 -1.08
CA ARG A 83 -16.12 -1.60 -1.83
C ARG A 83 -16.55 -3.05 -1.96
N VAL A 84 -16.47 -3.59 -3.18
CA VAL A 84 -16.81 -4.99 -3.45
C VAL A 84 -15.70 -5.92 -2.93
N GLN A 85 -16.06 -6.84 -2.06
CA GLN A 85 -15.20 -7.91 -1.59
C GLN A 85 -15.73 -9.25 -2.09
N GLY A 86 -15.14 -9.78 -3.15
CA GLY A 86 -15.48 -11.08 -3.71
C GLY A 86 -15.12 -12.24 -2.80
N SER A 87 -15.84 -13.35 -2.93
CA SER A 87 -15.70 -14.55 -2.09
C SER A 87 -15.00 -15.72 -2.79
N GLY A 88 -14.75 -15.64 -4.09
CA GLY A 88 -14.28 -16.78 -4.91
C GLY A 88 -15.35 -17.83 -5.21
N ARG A 89 -16.59 -17.65 -4.74
CA ARG A 89 -17.75 -18.51 -4.98
C ARG A 89 -18.80 -17.84 -5.87
N GLY A 90 -18.44 -16.73 -6.52
CA GLY A 90 -19.28 -15.95 -7.42
C GLY A 90 -20.19 -14.92 -6.76
N PHE A 91 -20.33 -14.90 -5.43
CA PHE A 91 -20.97 -13.82 -4.69
C PHE A 91 -19.93 -12.87 -4.09
N ALA A 92 -20.36 -11.72 -3.60
CA ALA A 92 -19.51 -10.76 -2.93
C ALA A 92 -20.21 -10.12 -1.73
N PHE A 93 -19.45 -9.28 -1.01
CA PHE A 93 -19.98 -8.36 0.00
C PHE A 93 -19.65 -6.93 -0.41
N LEU A 94 -20.56 -6.02 -0.14
CA LEU A 94 -20.31 -4.58 -0.19
C LEU A 94 -19.83 -4.15 1.19
N VAL A 95 -18.53 -3.92 1.32
CA VAL A 95 -17.88 -3.50 2.57
C VAL A 95 -18.11 -2.01 2.79
N ARG A 96 -18.65 -1.63 3.97
CA ARG A 96 -18.99 -0.26 4.37
C ARG A 96 -18.77 -0.06 5.87
N GLU A 97 -18.66 1.19 6.31
CA GLU A 97 -18.53 1.53 7.74
C GLU A 97 -19.78 1.16 8.56
N GLU A 98 -20.98 1.28 7.95
CA GLU A 98 -22.26 1.01 8.62
C GLU A 98 -22.64 -0.49 8.65
N GLY A 99 -21.77 -1.35 8.12
CA GLY A 99 -21.96 -2.80 8.03
C GLY A 99 -22.03 -3.30 6.59
N ASP A 100 -21.58 -4.54 6.41
CA ASP A 100 -21.46 -5.18 5.10
C ASP A 100 -22.83 -5.63 4.59
N LEU A 101 -23.02 -5.53 3.26
CA LEU A 101 -24.22 -6.02 2.57
C LEU A 101 -23.84 -7.15 1.64
N PHE A 102 -24.70 -8.17 1.57
CA PHE A 102 -24.51 -9.31 0.66
C PHE A 102 -24.85 -8.93 -0.79
N LEU A 103 -23.97 -9.29 -1.72
CA LEU A 103 -24.14 -9.10 -3.16
C LEU A 103 -24.24 -10.48 -3.83
N PRO A 104 -25.46 -10.96 -4.17
CA PRO A 104 -25.63 -12.19 -4.93
C PRO A 104 -24.93 -12.11 -6.30
N PRO A 105 -24.58 -13.24 -6.94
CA PRO A 105 -23.90 -13.25 -8.24
C PRO A 105 -24.59 -12.42 -9.32
N HIS A 106 -25.93 -12.50 -9.39
CA HIS A 106 -26.74 -11.78 -10.37
C HIS A 106 -26.86 -10.27 -10.12
N SER A 107 -26.51 -9.82 -8.91
CA SER A 107 -26.56 -8.41 -8.50
C SER A 107 -25.23 -7.67 -8.64
N LEU A 108 -24.20 -8.31 -9.17
CA LEU A 108 -22.86 -7.70 -9.32
C LEU A 108 -22.74 -6.77 -10.53
N HIS A 109 -23.54 -6.97 -11.59
CA HIS A 109 -23.56 -6.13 -12.81
C HIS A 109 -22.17 -5.77 -13.34
N GLY A 110 -21.26 -6.76 -13.44
CA GLY A 110 -19.89 -6.59 -13.91
C GLY A 110 -18.94 -5.94 -12.91
N ALA A 111 -19.35 -5.74 -11.66
CA ALA A 111 -18.44 -5.34 -10.58
C ALA A 111 -17.55 -6.52 -10.16
N LEU A 112 -16.29 -6.24 -9.90
CA LEU A 112 -15.27 -7.20 -9.51
C LEU A 112 -14.74 -6.89 -8.11
N HIS A 113 -14.01 -7.86 -7.55
CA HIS A 113 -13.30 -7.65 -6.28
C HIS A 113 -12.44 -6.38 -6.30
N GLY A 114 -12.56 -5.56 -5.24
CA GLY A 114 -11.83 -4.31 -5.08
C GLY A 114 -12.49 -3.08 -5.70
N ASP A 115 -13.51 -3.26 -6.56
CA ASP A 115 -14.22 -2.14 -7.17
C ASP A 115 -14.95 -1.30 -6.12
N GLU A 116 -14.94 -0.01 -6.30
CA GLU A 116 -15.76 0.92 -5.55
C GLU A 116 -17.06 1.16 -6.32
N VAL A 117 -18.17 0.95 -5.67
CA VAL A 117 -19.48 0.95 -6.33
C VAL A 117 -20.52 1.76 -5.57
N PHE A 118 -21.56 2.17 -6.30
CA PHE A 118 -22.86 2.46 -5.72
C PHE A 118 -23.75 1.23 -5.80
N ALA A 119 -24.49 0.97 -4.75
CA ALA A 119 -25.45 -0.12 -4.70
C ALA A 119 -26.78 0.35 -4.11
N ARG A 120 -27.87 -0.33 -4.51
CA ARG A 120 -29.20 -0.16 -3.95
C ARG A 120 -29.44 -1.28 -2.94
N ILE A 121 -29.86 -0.91 -1.73
CA ILE A 121 -30.24 -1.91 -0.72
C ILE A 121 -31.55 -2.55 -1.16
N ALA A 122 -31.59 -3.89 -1.24
CA ALA A 122 -32.80 -4.63 -1.48
C ALA A 122 -33.77 -4.48 -0.30
N GLY A 123 -35.08 -4.35 -0.60
CA GLY A 123 -36.08 -3.99 0.40
C GLY A 123 -36.10 -4.94 1.62
N ARG A 124 -36.66 -4.46 2.73
CA ARG A 124 -36.67 -5.04 4.10
C ARG A 124 -36.98 -6.55 4.26
N ALA A 125 -37.49 -7.22 3.23
CA ALA A 125 -37.79 -8.66 3.28
C ALA A 125 -36.53 -9.56 3.20
N ARG A 126 -35.35 -8.99 2.81
CA ARG A 126 -34.06 -9.69 2.69
C ARG A 126 -32.90 -8.96 3.35
N GLY A 127 -33.20 -8.05 4.26
CA GLY A 127 -32.38 -7.29 5.24
C GLY A 127 -31.03 -6.79 4.83
N ASP A 128 -30.12 -7.67 4.45
CA ASP A 128 -28.70 -7.37 4.26
C ASP A 128 -28.22 -7.59 2.82
N GLU A 129 -29.14 -7.62 1.84
CA GLU A 129 -28.80 -7.77 0.42
C GLU A 129 -28.77 -6.42 -0.30
N ALA A 130 -27.85 -6.29 -1.26
CA ALA A 130 -27.76 -5.14 -2.14
C ALA A 130 -27.54 -5.56 -3.60
N GLU A 131 -27.80 -4.65 -4.50
CA GLU A 131 -27.57 -4.76 -5.94
C GLU A 131 -26.70 -3.61 -6.42
N VAL A 132 -25.63 -3.91 -7.14
CA VAL A 132 -24.75 -2.88 -7.70
C VAL A 132 -25.51 -2.04 -8.70
N TYR A 133 -25.51 -0.74 -8.50
CA TYR A 133 -26.11 0.24 -9.40
C TYR A 133 -25.13 0.72 -10.46
N SER A 134 -23.91 1.06 -10.04
CA SER A 134 -22.84 1.49 -10.95
C SER A 134 -21.46 1.34 -10.28
N VAL A 135 -20.44 1.10 -11.10
CA VAL A 135 -19.04 1.10 -10.66
C VAL A 135 -18.49 2.52 -10.73
N ILE A 136 -17.99 3.03 -9.61
CA ILE A 136 -17.36 4.35 -9.48
C ILE A 136 -15.92 4.26 -9.98
N SER A 137 -15.17 3.32 -9.44
CA SER A 137 -13.79 3.08 -9.81
C SER A 137 -13.42 1.60 -9.78
N ARG A 138 -12.56 1.19 -10.71
CA ARG A 138 -12.03 -0.17 -10.75
C ARG A 138 -10.92 -0.35 -9.73
N GLY A 139 -11.08 -1.35 -8.86
CA GLY A 139 -10.12 -1.67 -7.82
C GLY A 139 -8.84 -2.29 -8.37
N VAL A 140 -8.95 -3.03 -9.48
CA VAL A 140 -7.82 -3.69 -10.13
C VAL A 140 -7.86 -3.45 -11.64
N ARG A 141 -6.70 -3.08 -12.17
CA ARG A 141 -6.48 -2.89 -13.62
C ARG A 141 -5.50 -3.90 -14.20
N LEU A 142 -4.70 -4.52 -13.35
CA LEU A 142 -3.73 -5.55 -13.71
C LEU A 142 -3.95 -6.72 -12.76
N LEU A 143 -4.14 -7.92 -13.27
CA LEU A 143 -4.23 -9.14 -12.50
C LEU A 143 -3.25 -10.18 -13.03
N THR A 144 -2.89 -11.14 -12.20
CA THR A 144 -2.08 -12.30 -12.56
C THR A 144 -2.91 -13.56 -12.51
N GLY A 145 -2.50 -14.55 -13.31
CA GLY A 145 -3.20 -15.81 -13.40
C GLY A 145 -2.59 -16.76 -14.40
N THR A 146 -3.21 -17.91 -14.54
CA THR A 146 -2.77 -18.96 -15.47
C THR A 146 -3.59 -18.91 -16.75
N TYR A 147 -2.88 -18.91 -17.91
CA TYR A 147 -3.50 -18.86 -19.22
C TYR A 147 -3.93 -20.25 -19.71
N TYR A 148 -5.16 -20.33 -20.22
CA TYR A 148 -5.72 -21.51 -20.88
C TYR A 148 -6.23 -21.15 -22.28
N PRO A 149 -5.70 -21.79 -23.34
CA PRO A 149 -6.10 -21.49 -24.70
C PRO A 149 -7.52 -22.00 -24.99
N GLU A 150 -8.28 -21.21 -25.76
CA GLU A 150 -9.57 -21.61 -26.33
C GLU A 150 -9.53 -21.54 -27.86
N LYS A 151 -10.60 -22.02 -28.54
CA LYS A 151 -10.69 -21.99 -30.02
C LYS A 151 -10.53 -20.58 -30.61
N ARG A 152 -10.88 -19.54 -29.85
CA ARG A 152 -10.72 -18.13 -30.25
C ARG A 152 -10.15 -17.36 -29.06
N GLY A 153 -8.83 -17.11 -29.09
CA GLY A 153 -8.13 -16.45 -27.97
C GLY A 153 -7.87 -17.41 -26.81
N GLY A 154 -8.27 -17.05 -25.61
CA GLY A 154 -8.12 -17.86 -24.42
C GLY A 154 -8.73 -17.18 -23.23
N ILE A 155 -8.62 -17.83 -22.07
CA ILE A 155 -8.99 -17.27 -20.77
C ILE A 155 -7.82 -17.31 -19.83
N VAL A 156 -7.84 -16.41 -18.85
CA VAL A 156 -6.92 -16.43 -17.71
C VAL A 156 -7.74 -16.61 -16.43
N GLU A 157 -7.41 -17.63 -15.69
CA GLU A 157 -7.91 -17.83 -14.32
C GLU A 157 -7.02 -17.08 -13.36
N SER A 158 -7.61 -16.14 -12.61
CA SER A 158 -6.86 -15.30 -11.66
C SER A 158 -6.31 -16.12 -10.49
N ASP A 159 -5.11 -15.79 -10.04
CA ASP A 159 -4.50 -16.32 -8.82
C ASP A 159 -5.27 -15.88 -7.56
N ASP A 160 -5.85 -14.70 -7.60
CA ASP A 160 -6.74 -14.22 -6.55
C ASP A 160 -8.17 -14.74 -6.77
N ARG A 161 -8.51 -15.77 -6.02
CA ARG A 161 -9.84 -16.43 -6.10
C ARG A 161 -11.00 -15.49 -5.82
N ARG A 162 -10.78 -14.34 -5.19
CA ARG A 162 -11.82 -13.35 -4.90
C ARG A 162 -12.43 -12.74 -6.17
N TYR A 163 -11.72 -12.82 -7.32
CA TYR A 163 -12.28 -12.42 -8.61
C TYR A 163 -13.44 -13.30 -9.05
N GLY A 164 -13.44 -14.59 -8.73
CA GLY A 164 -14.55 -15.52 -8.96
C GLY A 164 -14.95 -15.77 -10.42
N THR A 165 -14.27 -15.12 -11.38
CA THR A 165 -14.55 -15.23 -12.82
C THR A 165 -13.26 -15.15 -13.62
N PRO A 166 -13.10 -15.96 -14.69
CA PRO A 166 -11.95 -15.85 -15.58
C PRO A 166 -12.03 -14.58 -16.44
N VAL A 167 -10.88 -14.17 -16.98
CA VAL A 167 -10.76 -13.04 -17.90
C VAL A 167 -10.57 -13.56 -19.31
N ARG A 168 -11.35 -13.09 -20.28
CA ARG A 168 -11.21 -13.39 -21.70
C ARG A 168 -10.05 -12.59 -22.29
N ILE A 169 -9.16 -13.27 -22.96
CA ILE A 169 -8.02 -12.63 -23.63
C ILE A 169 -8.40 -12.22 -25.04
N VAL A 170 -8.29 -10.90 -25.30
CA VAL A 170 -8.64 -10.28 -26.59
C VAL A 170 -7.42 -9.71 -27.32
N GLY A 171 -6.24 -9.70 -26.70
CA GLY A 171 -5.00 -9.15 -27.27
C GLY A 171 -3.79 -9.32 -26.36
N GLY A 172 -2.70 -8.64 -26.73
CA GLY A 172 -1.44 -8.63 -26.01
C GLY A 172 -0.44 -9.69 -26.49
N LEU A 173 0.45 -10.13 -25.60
CA LEU A 173 1.45 -11.16 -25.89
C LEU A 173 0.79 -12.53 -26.12
N ARG A 174 1.47 -13.43 -26.82
CA ARG A 174 0.99 -14.81 -27.04
C ARG A 174 1.59 -15.72 -25.97
N ALA A 175 0.75 -16.22 -25.08
CA ALA A 175 1.13 -17.18 -24.06
C ALA A 175 0.84 -18.61 -24.52
N ALA A 176 1.60 -19.57 -23.97
CA ALA A 176 1.35 -20.99 -24.11
C ALA A 176 0.42 -21.49 -22.98
N ALA A 177 -0.19 -22.65 -23.19
CA ALA A 177 -1.07 -23.27 -22.16
C ALA A 177 -0.31 -23.50 -20.85
N GLY A 178 -0.88 -23.07 -19.73
CA GLY A 178 -0.31 -23.22 -18.39
C GLY A 178 0.77 -22.20 -18.05
N GLU A 179 0.98 -21.19 -18.88
CA GLU A 179 1.84 -20.07 -18.49
C GLU A 179 1.13 -19.13 -17.54
N LYS A 180 1.90 -18.64 -16.56
CA LYS A 180 1.55 -17.56 -15.65
C LYS A 180 1.71 -16.24 -16.38
N VAL A 181 0.70 -15.38 -16.35
CA VAL A 181 0.67 -14.12 -17.09
C VAL A 181 0.15 -12.97 -16.23
N ALA A 182 0.60 -11.76 -16.53
CA ALA A 182 -0.02 -10.53 -16.07
C ALA A 182 -0.97 -10.00 -17.17
N VAL A 183 -2.21 -9.73 -16.80
CA VAL A 183 -3.28 -9.30 -17.70
C VAL A 183 -3.75 -7.91 -17.34
N LYS A 184 -3.70 -6.99 -18.28
CA LYS A 184 -4.32 -5.67 -18.18
C LYS A 184 -5.78 -5.77 -18.59
N LEU A 185 -6.68 -5.47 -17.66
CA LEU A 185 -8.12 -5.44 -17.91
C LEU A 185 -8.48 -4.24 -18.80
N THR A 186 -9.25 -4.48 -19.86
CA THR A 186 -9.58 -3.48 -20.88
C THR A 186 -11.08 -3.22 -21.02
N ALA A 187 -11.93 -4.23 -20.76
CA ALA A 187 -13.38 -4.08 -20.83
C ALA A 187 -14.09 -4.91 -19.74
N PHE A 188 -15.28 -4.44 -19.36
CA PHE A 188 -16.08 -5.00 -18.27
C PHE A 188 -17.57 -5.09 -18.70
N PRO A 189 -17.90 -5.94 -19.67
CA PRO A 189 -19.29 -6.08 -20.12
C PRO A 189 -20.15 -6.72 -19.03
N GLU A 190 -21.39 -6.25 -18.85
CA GLU A 190 -22.29 -6.69 -17.78
C GLU A 190 -22.63 -8.20 -17.82
N ASP A 191 -22.87 -8.73 -19.04
CA ASP A 191 -23.36 -10.11 -19.23
C ASP A 191 -22.30 -11.06 -19.81
N LYS A 192 -21.01 -10.68 -19.79
CA LYS A 192 -19.91 -11.46 -20.35
C LYS A 192 -18.73 -11.45 -19.41
N LEU A 193 -17.75 -12.33 -19.70
CA LEU A 193 -16.48 -12.29 -19.01
C LEU A 193 -15.79 -10.94 -19.20
N PRO A 194 -15.12 -10.41 -18.19
CA PRO A 194 -14.23 -9.27 -18.36
C PRO A 194 -13.18 -9.59 -19.41
N GLU A 195 -12.74 -8.57 -20.16
CA GLU A 195 -11.76 -8.71 -21.23
C GLU A 195 -10.45 -8.07 -20.85
N GLY A 196 -9.35 -8.66 -21.31
CA GLY A 196 -8.01 -8.17 -21.04
C GLY A 196 -7.00 -8.53 -22.11
N GLU A 197 -5.84 -7.91 -22.00
CA GLU A 197 -4.68 -8.14 -22.86
C GLU A 197 -3.52 -8.68 -22.01
N ILE A 198 -2.82 -9.70 -22.49
CA ILE A 198 -1.62 -10.19 -21.82
C ILE A 198 -0.53 -9.14 -21.95
N ALA A 199 -0.17 -8.52 -20.83
CA ALA A 199 0.87 -7.51 -20.74
C ALA A 199 2.27 -8.13 -20.58
N GLU A 200 2.35 -9.26 -19.85
CA GLU A 200 3.62 -9.91 -19.52
C GLU A 200 3.43 -11.42 -19.37
N ILE A 201 4.45 -12.20 -19.74
CA ILE A 201 4.53 -13.63 -19.48
C ILE A 201 5.57 -13.83 -18.37
N LEU A 202 5.13 -14.39 -17.23
CA LEU A 202 5.90 -14.47 -16.00
C LEU A 202 6.67 -15.81 -15.87
N GLY A 203 6.32 -16.81 -16.68
CA GLY A 203 6.91 -18.13 -16.65
C GLY A 203 5.86 -19.23 -16.65
N ARG A 204 6.25 -20.45 -16.31
CA ARG A 204 5.32 -21.59 -16.21
C ARG A 204 4.68 -21.63 -14.82
N SER A 205 3.36 -21.80 -14.75
CA SER A 205 2.64 -21.93 -13.48
C SER A 205 3.18 -23.12 -12.67
N GLY A 206 3.41 -22.88 -11.36
CA GLY A 206 4.04 -23.84 -10.44
C GLY A 206 5.57 -23.72 -10.33
N GLU A 207 6.23 -22.95 -11.18
CA GLU A 207 7.64 -22.60 -10.99
C GLU A 207 7.77 -21.45 -9.98
N LEU A 208 8.66 -21.57 -8.99
CA LEU A 208 8.81 -20.60 -7.90
C LEU A 208 8.95 -19.16 -8.42
N ALA A 209 9.86 -18.94 -9.36
CA ALA A 209 10.10 -17.63 -9.93
C ALA A 209 8.84 -17.02 -10.60
N ALA A 210 8.05 -17.83 -11.31
CA ALA A 210 6.81 -17.38 -11.94
C ALA A 210 5.71 -17.04 -10.93
N GLU A 211 5.62 -17.80 -9.83
CA GLU A 211 4.66 -17.54 -8.76
C GLU A 211 5.04 -16.26 -7.97
N GLU A 212 6.33 -16.03 -7.73
CA GLU A 212 6.81 -14.79 -7.10
C GLU A 212 6.57 -13.57 -7.98
N GLU A 213 6.92 -13.65 -9.27
CA GLU A 213 6.63 -12.57 -10.23
C GLU A 213 5.12 -12.27 -10.33
N ALA A 214 4.27 -13.29 -10.15
CA ALA A 214 2.82 -13.10 -10.13
C ALA A 214 2.31 -12.33 -8.89
N ILE A 215 3.02 -12.40 -7.76
CA ILE A 215 2.65 -11.68 -6.54
C ILE A 215 2.97 -10.18 -6.67
N ILE A 216 4.06 -9.82 -7.34
CA ILE A 216 4.56 -8.44 -7.43
C ILE A 216 3.54 -7.46 -8.03
N PRO A 217 2.87 -7.73 -9.16
CA PRO A 217 1.87 -6.82 -9.73
C PRO A 217 0.63 -6.62 -8.85
N ALA A 218 0.33 -7.58 -7.97
CA ALA A 218 -0.78 -7.50 -7.02
C ALA A 218 -0.47 -6.60 -5.81
N LYS A 219 0.79 -6.15 -5.66
CA LYS A 219 1.24 -5.27 -4.59
C LYS A 219 1.46 -3.85 -5.12
N PRO A 220 1.27 -2.82 -4.28
CA PRO A 220 1.55 -1.44 -4.68
C PRO A 220 3.05 -1.13 -4.85
N GLN A 221 3.91 -2.13 -4.76
CA GLN A 221 5.36 -2.00 -4.72
C GLN A 221 5.98 -2.42 -6.05
N PRO A 222 6.30 -1.47 -6.96
CA PRO A 222 7.05 -1.80 -8.16
C PRO A 222 8.46 -2.30 -7.78
N PRO A 223 9.04 -3.28 -8.53
CA PRO A 223 10.37 -3.82 -8.24
C PRO A 223 11.46 -2.74 -8.28
N GLN A 224 11.30 -1.73 -9.12
CA GLN A 224 12.26 -0.66 -9.30
C GLN A 224 11.82 0.64 -8.62
N PHE A 225 12.78 1.32 -7.99
CA PHE A 225 12.56 2.65 -7.44
C PHE A 225 12.50 3.71 -8.55
N PRO A 226 11.67 4.74 -8.43
CA PRO A 226 11.69 5.89 -9.32
C PRO A 226 13.07 6.57 -9.35
N LYS A 227 13.49 7.09 -10.50
CA LYS A 227 14.80 7.75 -10.67
C LYS A 227 15.09 8.84 -9.63
N LYS A 228 14.05 9.57 -9.19
CA LYS A 228 14.20 10.61 -8.16
C LYS A 228 14.53 10.02 -6.78
N ALA A 229 13.94 8.91 -6.40
CA ALA A 229 14.22 8.23 -5.14
C ALA A 229 15.63 7.61 -5.17
N GLN A 230 16.01 6.93 -6.26
CA GLN A 230 17.38 6.42 -6.45
C GLN A 230 18.44 7.53 -6.37
N ALA A 231 18.21 8.67 -7.05
CA ALA A 231 19.13 9.80 -7.02
C ALA A 231 19.26 10.43 -5.62
N ALA A 232 18.17 10.42 -4.84
CA ALA A 232 18.18 10.89 -3.46
C ALA A 232 18.95 9.93 -2.54
N ALA A 233 18.77 8.63 -2.68
CA ALA A 233 19.49 7.61 -1.91
C ALA A 233 21.01 7.69 -2.15
N LYS A 234 21.43 7.82 -3.40
CA LYS A 234 22.87 7.98 -3.76
C LYS A 234 23.52 9.25 -3.23
N LYS A 235 22.72 10.26 -2.86
CA LYS A 235 23.20 11.51 -2.25
C LYS A 235 23.14 11.49 -0.73
N ALA A 236 22.63 10.42 -0.13
CA ALA A 236 22.61 10.28 1.31
C ALA A 236 24.06 10.36 1.82
N PRO A 237 24.37 11.31 2.70
CA PRO A 237 25.73 11.48 3.20
C PRO A 237 26.12 10.25 4.02
N ALA A 238 27.39 9.83 3.91
CA ALA A 238 27.95 8.92 4.89
C ALA A 238 27.81 9.56 6.29
N PRO A 239 27.56 8.77 7.35
CA PRO A 239 27.48 9.32 8.70
C PRO A 239 28.79 10.06 9.01
N PRO A 240 28.72 11.29 9.53
CA PRO A 240 29.93 11.99 9.95
C PRO A 240 30.55 11.26 11.14
N VAL A 241 31.87 11.42 11.29
CA VAL A 241 32.62 10.82 12.41
C VAL A 241 32.08 11.27 13.77
N PHE A 242 31.43 12.44 13.83
CA PHE A 242 30.73 12.98 15.00
C PHE A 242 29.69 14.01 14.55
N ALA A 243 28.50 14.00 15.17
CA ALA A 243 27.48 15.01 14.98
C ALA A 243 27.19 15.74 16.29
N GLU A 244 27.26 17.06 16.26
CA GLU A 244 26.89 17.90 17.40
C GLU A 244 25.44 17.63 17.85
N GLY A 245 25.23 17.48 19.16
CA GLY A 245 23.94 17.19 19.75
C GLY A 245 23.59 15.70 19.86
N ARG A 246 24.38 14.80 19.27
CA ARG A 246 24.20 13.35 19.42
C ARG A 246 25.09 12.78 20.53
N ARG A 247 24.56 11.85 21.31
CA ARG A 247 25.35 11.13 22.33
C ARG A 247 26.33 10.17 21.62
N ASP A 248 27.61 10.27 21.95
CA ASP A 248 28.61 9.33 21.47
C ASP A 248 28.57 8.03 22.27
N LEU A 249 28.24 6.92 21.62
CA LEU A 249 28.11 5.58 22.19
C LEU A 249 29.04 4.58 21.51
N ARG A 250 30.03 5.04 20.74
CA ARG A 250 30.90 4.17 19.96
C ARG A 250 31.83 3.31 20.80
N ASP A 251 32.06 3.69 22.07
CA ASP A 251 32.87 2.92 23.02
C ASP A 251 32.06 1.85 23.77
N LYS A 252 30.72 1.83 23.61
CA LYS A 252 29.87 0.80 24.21
C LYS A 252 29.89 -0.49 23.39
N ILE A 253 29.73 -1.61 24.08
CA ILE A 253 29.51 -2.89 23.43
C ILE A 253 28.07 -2.90 22.92
N VAL A 254 27.90 -2.66 21.62
CA VAL A 254 26.63 -2.71 20.90
C VAL A 254 26.71 -3.84 19.89
N ILE A 255 25.71 -4.69 19.82
CA ILE A 255 25.64 -5.80 18.86
C ILE A 255 24.31 -5.80 18.12
N THR A 256 24.32 -6.28 16.88
CA THR A 256 23.10 -6.66 16.15
C THR A 256 22.90 -8.18 16.26
N ILE A 257 21.65 -8.65 16.24
CA ILE A 257 21.30 -10.09 16.33
C ILE A 257 20.25 -10.40 15.27
N ASP A 258 20.66 -11.02 14.17
CA ASP A 258 19.81 -11.23 12.99
C ASP A 258 19.99 -12.65 12.41
N GLY A 259 19.32 -12.93 11.31
CA GLY A 259 19.56 -14.11 10.50
C GLY A 259 20.92 -14.06 9.78
N GLU A 260 21.45 -15.23 9.38
CA GLU A 260 22.75 -15.34 8.69
C GLU A 260 22.80 -14.53 7.40
N ASP A 261 21.70 -14.44 6.67
CA ASP A 261 21.62 -13.79 5.36
C ASP A 261 21.15 -12.32 5.42
N SER A 262 20.83 -11.79 6.61
CA SER A 262 20.38 -10.40 6.80
C SER A 262 21.47 -9.41 6.43
N ARG A 263 21.07 -8.29 5.81
CA ARG A 263 21.96 -7.18 5.42
C ARG A 263 21.44 -5.82 5.86
N ASP A 264 20.21 -5.76 6.29
CA ASP A 264 19.45 -4.60 6.74
C ASP A 264 19.29 -4.66 8.26
N PHE A 265 20.34 -4.24 8.98
CA PHE A 265 20.34 -4.27 10.45
C PHE A 265 19.69 -3.00 10.97
N ASP A 266 18.40 -3.09 11.30
CA ASP A 266 17.61 -1.95 11.74
C ASP A 266 17.77 -1.66 13.24
N ASP A 267 18.09 -2.68 14.04
CA ASP A 267 18.22 -2.58 15.50
C ASP A 267 19.49 -3.21 16.03
N ALA A 268 19.94 -2.67 17.15
CA ALA A 268 21.07 -3.18 17.91
C ALA A 268 20.80 -3.02 19.41
N VAL A 269 21.48 -3.83 20.21
CA VAL A 269 21.33 -3.82 21.66
C VAL A 269 22.66 -3.63 22.37
N SER A 270 22.59 -3.05 23.57
CA SER A 270 23.68 -3.01 24.55
C SER A 270 23.15 -3.30 25.94
N LEU A 271 23.95 -3.92 26.80
CA LEU A 271 23.58 -4.19 28.17
C LEU A 271 24.75 -3.87 29.09
N GLU A 272 24.48 -3.19 30.20
CA GLU A 272 25.44 -2.89 31.24
C GLU A 272 24.82 -3.12 32.61
N ARG A 273 25.61 -3.46 33.62
CA ARG A 273 25.15 -3.52 35.00
C ARG A 273 25.02 -2.12 35.59
N ALA A 274 23.89 -1.81 36.22
CA ALA A 274 23.58 -0.57 36.91
C ALA A 274 23.23 -0.84 38.39
N GLY A 275 24.27 -1.15 39.20
CA GLY A 275 24.07 -1.65 40.56
C GLY A 275 23.45 -3.04 40.58
N GLU A 276 22.26 -3.18 41.18
CA GLU A 276 21.47 -4.43 41.20
C GLU A 276 20.57 -4.57 39.95
N ASN A 277 20.48 -3.53 39.10
CA ASN A 277 19.67 -3.49 37.91
C ASN A 277 20.54 -3.65 36.66
N PHE A 278 19.89 -3.68 35.50
CA PHE A 278 20.52 -3.68 34.19
C PHE A 278 20.14 -2.38 33.45
N LEU A 279 21.09 -1.82 32.72
CA LEU A 279 20.85 -0.74 31.78
C LEU A 279 20.83 -1.33 30.35
N LEU A 280 19.63 -1.63 29.86
CA LEU A 280 19.42 -2.11 28.49
C LEU A 280 19.36 -0.90 27.55
N GLY A 281 20.24 -0.89 26.53
CA GLY A 281 20.15 0.03 25.40
C GLY A 281 19.56 -0.66 24.20
N VAL A 282 18.54 -0.05 23.58
CA VAL A 282 18.00 -0.43 22.28
C VAL A 282 18.29 0.71 21.31
N HIS A 283 18.96 0.41 20.22
CA HIS A 283 19.46 1.39 19.26
C HIS A 283 18.84 1.10 17.90
N ILE A 284 17.98 1.99 17.43
CA ILE A 284 17.31 1.86 16.12
C ILE A 284 17.99 2.78 15.12
N ALA A 285 18.26 2.30 13.93
CA ALA A 285 18.82 3.10 12.85
C ALA A 285 18.02 4.39 12.63
N ASP A 286 18.69 5.55 12.64
CA ASP A 286 18.02 6.84 12.45
C ASP A 286 17.75 7.10 10.97
N VAL A 287 16.77 6.38 10.42
CA VAL A 287 16.30 6.52 9.05
C VAL A 287 15.80 7.94 8.77
N SER A 288 15.23 8.60 9.77
CA SER A 288 14.67 9.96 9.64
C SER A 288 15.75 11.03 9.38
N HIS A 289 17.01 10.73 9.73
CA HIS A 289 18.13 11.57 9.36
C HIS A 289 18.30 11.67 7.84
N TYR A 290 18.11 10.57 7.13
CA TYR A 290 18.30 10.45 5.67
C TYR A 290 17.02 10.68 4.89
N VAL A 291 15.89 10.18 5.37
CA VAL A 291 14.57 10.25 4.72
C VAL A 291 13.79 11.44 5.27
N LYS A 292 13.82 12.56 4.55
CA LYS A 292 13.14 13.78 4.97
C LYS A 292 11.69 13.77 4.53
N ARG A 293 10.80 14.17 5.46
CA ARG A 293 9.34 14.23 5.25
C ARG A 293 8.99 15.02 3.98
N GLY A 294 8.12 14.45 3.14
CA GLY A 294 7.71 15.03 1.85
C GLY A 294 8.76 14.93 0.75
N GLY A 295 9.93 14.34 1.02
CA GLY A 295 10.96 14.09 0.02
C GLY A 295 10.63 12.92 -0.91
N ALA A 296 11.45 12.72 -1.96
CA ALA A 296 11.23 11.64 -2.92
C ALA A 296 11.35 10.24 -2.28
N LEU A 297 12.23 10.07 -1.29
CA LEU A 297 12.39 8.83 -0.53
C LEU A 297 11.18 8.58 0.37
N ASP A 298 10.74 9.60 1.10
CA ASP A 298 9.59 9.52 2.01
C ASP A 298 8.30 9.17 1.26
N ASN A 299 8.04 9.86 0.14
CA ASN A 299 6.86 9.60 -0.69
C ASN A 299 6.87 8.16 -1.25
N GLU A 300 8.03 7.66 -1.67
CA GLU A 300 8.16 6.31 -2.18
C GLU A 300 8.02 5.27 -1.07
N ALA A 301 8.67 5.48 0.08
CA ALA A 301 8.56 4.61 1.24
C ALA A 301 7.12 4.53 1.76
N TYR A 302 6.41 5.68 1.80
CA TYR A 302 5.00 5.74 2.16
C TYR A 302 4.11 4.95 1.20
N ALA A 303 4.37 5.07 -0.11
CA ALA A 303 3.64 4.33 -1.14
C ALA A 303 3.88 2.81 -1.05
N ARG A 304 5.12 2.40 -0.72
CA ARG A 304 5.46 0.98 -0.52
C ARG A 304 4.90 0.41 0.79
N GLY A 305 4.94 1.17 1.86
CA GLY A 305 4.41 0.84 3.18
C GLY A 305 5.28 -0.12 4.00
N THR A 306 5.97 -1.07 3.37
CA THR A 306 6.85 -2.07 4.02
C THR A 306 7.83 -2.66 3.01
N SER A 307 8.87 -3.35 3.45
CA SER A 307 9.62 -4.29 2.62
C SER A 307 8.83 -5.60 2.44
N VAL A 308 9.02 -6.29 1.31
CA VAL A 308 8.42 -7.60 1.03
C VAL A 308 9.54 -8.62 0.83
N TYR A 309 9.54 -9.67 1.64
CA TYR A 309 10.55 -10.72 1.63
C TYR A 309 10.00 -11.93 0.87
N PHE A 310 10.71 -12.35 -0.19
CA PHE A 310 10.53 -13.59 -0.90
C PHE A 310 11.62 -14.59 -0.46
N PRO A 311 11.48 -15.89 -0.75
CA PRO A 311 12.50 -16.87 -0.41
C PRO A 311 13.89 -16.59 -0.98
N ASP A 312 13.98 -15.97 -2.15
CA ASP A 312 15.22 -15.73 -2.90
C ASP A 312 15.63 -14.26 -2.99
N ARG A 313 14.74 -13.31 -2.66
CA ARG A 313 14.98 -11.87 -2.82
C ARG A 313 14.08 -11.01 -1.92
N VAL A 314 14.43 -9.75 -1.82
CA VAL A 314 13.66 -8.74 -1.09
C VAL A 314 13.25 -7.61 -2.03
N LEU A 315 12.00 -7.15 -1.92
CA LEU A 315 11.56 -5.86 -2.46
C LEU A 315 11.59 -4.84 -1.31
N PRO A 316 12.66 -4.05 -1.18
CA PRO A 316 12.83 -3.21 -0.02
C PRO A 316 11.93 -1.97 -0.06
N MET A 317 11.56 -1.47 1.12
CA MET A 317 10.81 -0.22 1.27
C MET A 317 11.68 1.00 0.90
N LEU A 318 12.96 0.93 1.17
CA LEU A 318 13.97 1.96 0.83
C LEU A 318 15.00 1.39 -0.14
N PRO A 319 15.64 2.23 -0.99
CA PRO A 319 16.75 1.79 -1.83
C PRO A 319 17.89 1.16 -1.01
N GLU A 320 18.57 0.16 -1.57
CA GLU A 320 19.63 -0.61 -0.90
C GLU A 320 20.78 0.26 -0.39
N GLU A 321 21.07 1.39 -1.03
CA GLU A 321 22.05 2.37 -0.56
C GLU A 321 21.72 2.89 0.84
N LEU A 322 20.45 2.86 1.23
CA LEU A 322 20.00 3.20 2.58
C LEU A 322 19.80 1.95 3.43
N SER A 323 18.95 1.01 2.99
CA SER A 323 18.56 -0.15 3.81
C SER A 323 19.74 -1.05 4.17
N ASN A 324 20.65 -1.32 3.24
CA ASN A 324 21.83 -2.16 3.47
C ASN A 324 23.09 -1.31 3.73
N GLY A 325 22.99 0.00 3.48
CA GLY A 325 24.11 0.96 3.57
C GLY A 325 24.00 1.90 4.76
N ALA A 326 23.63 3.16 4.49
CA ALA A 326 23.71 4.24 5.48
C ALA A 326 22.82 4.04 6.73
N CYS A 327 21.69 3.32 6.59
CA CYS A 327 20.79 3.01 7.70
C CYS A 327 21.09 1.65 8.35
N SER A 328 21.81 0.74 7.70
CA SER A 328 22.16 -0.55 8.30
C SER A 328 23.24 -0.41 9.37
N LEU A 329 23.01 -0.95 10.56
CA LEU A 329 23.92 -0.89 11.71
C LEU A 329 25.08 -1.89 11.55
N ASN A 330 25.83 -1.76 10.45
CA ASN A 330 26.92 -2.65 10.06
C ASN A 330 28.04 -2.67 11.10
N GLU A 331 28.63 -3.87 11.27
CA GLU A 331 29.75 -4.10 12.18
C GLU A 331 30.95 -3.18 11.86
N GLY A 332 31.50 -2.56 12.89
CA GLY A 332 32.70 -1.71 12.80
C GLY A 332 32.48 -0.33 12.19
N GLU A 333 31.25 -0.01 11.75
CA GLU A 333 30.95 1.27 11.10
C GLU A 333 30.17 2.22 12.03
N ASP A 334 30.50 3.52 11.95
CA ASP A 334 29.74 4.54 12.67
C ASP A 334 28.36 4.72 12.04
N ARG A 335 27.32 4.71 12.87
CA ARG A 335 25.93 4.88 12.42
C ARG A 335 25.15 5.80 13.34
N TYR A 336 24.25 6.58 12.75
CA TYR A 336 23.27 7.33 13.49
C TYR A 336 22.17 6.40 13.98
N ALA A 337 21.82 6.55 15.26
CA ALA A 337 20.73 5.82 15.88
C ALA A 337 19.86 6.72 16.76
N LEU A 338 18.63 6.28 16.95
CA LEU A 338 17.76 6.71 18.03
C LEU A 338 17.88 5.65 19.12
N SER A 339 18.38 6.02 20.27
CA SER A 339 18.66 5.09 21.38
C SER A 339 17.67 5.28 22.50
N CYS A 340 17.14 4.15 22.98
CA CYS A 340 16.35 4.07 24.20
C CYS A 340 17.15 3.31 25.25
N PHE A 341 17.49 3.97 26.34
CA PHE A 341 18.07 3.32 27.52
C PHE A 341 16.97 3.03 28.52
N MET A 342 16.91 1.79 29.00
CA MET A 342 15.93 1.33 29.99
C MET A 342 16.68 0.70 31.17
N GLU A 343 16.46 1.22 32.36
CA GLU A 343 16.89 0.57 33.58
C GLU A 343 15.87 -0.51 33.95
N VAL A 344 16.29 -1.76 33.96
CA VAL A 344 15.46 -2.94 34.21
C VAL A 344 15.90 -3.61 35.50
N ASN A 345 14.97 -3.84 36.44
CA ASN A 345 15.23 -4.52 37.68
C ASN A 345 15.28 -6.07 37.52
N GLY A 346 15.68 -6.78 38.57
CA GLY A 346 15.75 -8.24 38.56
C GLY A 346 14.41 -8.97 38.37
N ARG A 347 13.28 -8.23 38.33
CA ARG A 347 11.95 -8.77 37.98
C ARG A 347 11.53 -8.50 36.54
N GLY A 348 12.41 -7.88 35.75
CA GLY A 348 12.11 -7.49 34.37
C GLY A 348 11.26 -6.23 34.23
N GLU A 349 11.08 -5.44 35.30
CA GLU A 349 10.30 -4.21 35.28
C GLU A 349 11.19 -3.03 34.88
N VAL A 350 10.73 -2.19 33.94
CA VAL A 350 11.43 -0.95 33.56
C VAL A 350 11.22 0.09 34.64
N VAL A 351 12.30 0.47 35.33
CA VAL A 351 12.29 1.45 36.42
C VAL A 351 12.29 2.88 35.86
N ARG A 352 13.07 3.13 34.83
CA ARG A 352 13.15 4.40 34.11
C ARG A 352 13.61 4.18 32.67
N SER A 353 13.33 5.12 31.81
CA SER A 353 13.81 5.15 30.44
C SER A 353 14.25 6.53 30.01
N GLU A 354 15.16 6.58 29.05
CA GLU A 354 15.66 7.80 28.43
C GLU A 354 15.81 7.58 26.93
N LEU A 355 15.39 8.56 26.12
CA LEU A 355 15.55 8.58 24.68
C LEU A 355 16.58 9.61 24.27
N CYS A 356 17.46 9.27 23.33
CA CYS A 356 18.42 10.23 22.77
C CYS A 356 18.76 9.91 21.31
N GLU A 357 19.09 10.92 20.56
CA GLU A 357 19.83 10.75 19.32
C GLU A 357 21.28 10.37 19.64
N SER A 358 21.85 9.43 18.89
CA SER A 358 23.18 8.89 19.18
C SER A 358 23.99 8.60 17.93
N VAL A 359 25.28 8.35 18.15
CA VAL A 359 26.20 7.71 17.20
C VAL A 359 26.68 6.43 17.88
N ILE A 360 26.47 5.30 17.21
CA ILE A 360 26.91 3.99 17.67
C ILE A 360 27.94 3.40 16.70
N ARG A 361 28.67 2.38 17.15
CA ARG A 361 29.47 1.50 16.33
C ARG A 361 29.19 0.08 16.77
N SER A 362 28.51 -0.71 15.93
CA SER A 362 28.26 -2.13 16.24
C SER A 362 29.60 -2.85 16.40
N ARG A 363 29.75 -3.50 17.55
CA ARG A 363 30.95 -4.26 17.89
C ARG A 363 31.05 -5.54 17.09
N ASN A 364 29.93 -6.26 17.02
CA ASN A 364 29.82 -7.51 16.29
C ASN A 364 28.41 -7.68 15.69
N ARG A 365 28.40 -8.24 14.50
CA ARG A 365 27.21 -8.84 13.91
C ARG A 365 27.01 -10.24 14.48
N MET A 366 26.13 -10.37 15.45
CA MET A 366 25.73 -11.68 15.96
C MET A 366 24.61 -12.27 15.09
N THR A 367 24.49 -13.59 15.13
CA THR A 367 23.34 -14.28 14.53
C THR A 367 22.55 -15.01 15.60
N TYR A 368 21.27 -15.30 15.30
CA TYR A 368 20.46 -16.10 16.22
C TYR A 368 21.13 -17.43 16.59
N THR A 369 21.79 -18.07 15.63
CA THR A 369 22.52 -19.33 15.86
C THR A 369 23.69 -19.14 16.82
N LYS A 370 24.51 -18.10 16.64
CA LYS A 370 25.64 -17.78 17.51
C LYS A 370 25.19 -17.45 18.95
N VAL A 371 24.17 -16.61 19.08
CA VAL A 371 23.60 -16.27 20.41
C VAL A 371 23.02 -17.52 21.07
N ALA A 372 22.31 -18.37 20.34
CA ALA A 372 21.81 -19.64 20.87
C ALA A 372 22.93 -20.59 21.34
N ALA A 373 24.06 -20.66 20.62
CA ALA A 373 25.22 -21.43 21.03
C ALA A 373 25.85 -20.87 22.31
N ILE A 374 25.99 -19.53 22.45
CA ILE A 374 26.46 -18.91 23.69
C ILE A 374 25.53 -19.24 24.85
N LEU A 375 24.22 -19.12 24.69
CA LEU A 375 23.23 -19.44 25.71
C LEU A 375 23.24 -20.95 26.10
N ALA A 376 23.57 -21.84 25.16
CA ALA A 376 23.75 -23.27 25.40
C ALA A 376 25.07 -23.60 26.08
N GLY A 377 25.99 -22.63 26.25
CA GLY A 377 27.29 -22.83 26.88
C GLY A 377 28.33 -23.51 25.97
N ASP A 378 28.19 -23.38 24.63
CA ASP A 378 29.18 -23.86 23.69
C ASP A 378 30.52 -23.19 23.92
N ALA A 379 31.53 -23.96 24.35
CA ALA A 379 32.80 -23.48 24.84
C ALA A 379 33.61 -22.73 23.74
N GLU A 380 33.50 -23.17 22.49
CA GLU A 380 34.21 -22.55 21.36
C GLU A 380 33.60 -21.18 21.02
N THR A 381 32.27 -21.12 20.90
CA THR A 381 31.55 -19.88 20.62
C THR A 381 31.68 -18.87 21.77
N VAL A 382 31.59 -19.33 23.03
CA VAL A 382 31.80 -18.46 24.21
C VAL A 382 33.22 -17.88 24.24
N ALA A 383 34.23 -18.66 23.87
CA ALA A 383 35.62 -18.20 23.80
C ALA A 383 35.85 -17.21 22.66
N GLU A 384 35.23 -17.45 21.48
CA GLU A 384 35.31 -16.55 20.31
C GLU A 384 34.70 -15.19 20.62
N TYR A 385 33.56 -15.16 21.35
CA TYR A 385 32.81 -13.93 21.69
C TYR A 385 32.88 -13.62 23.20
N ALA A 386 34.04 -13.77 23.83
CA ALA A 386 34.21 -13.67 25.27
C ALA A 386 33.81 -12.30 25.86
N ASP A 387 33.91 -11.22 25.09
CA ASP A 387 33.49 -9.86 25.49
C ASP A 387 31.97 -9.63 25.32
N ILE A 388 31.29 -10.46 24.53
CA ILE A 388 29.85 -10.37 24.25
C ILE A 388 29.06 -11.38 25.06
N ALA A 389 29.61 -12.57 25.32
CA ALA A 389 28.93 -13.65 26.02
C ALA A 389 28.24 -13.21 27.33
N PRO A 390 28.84 -12.35 28.19
CA PRO A 390 28.14 -11.83 29.37
C PRO A 390 26.87 -11.02 29.03
N LEU A 391 26.90 -10.25 27.94
CA LEU A 391 25.72 -9.49 27.48
C LEU A 391 24.57 -10.40 27.06
N CYS A 392 24.87 -11.58 26.51
CA CYS A 392 23.86 -12.54 26.09
C CYS A 392 23.31 -13.38 27.25
N THR A 393 24.07 -13.57 28.34
CA THR A 393 23.72 -14.46 29.45
C THR A 393 23.15 -13.73 30.68
N ASP A 394 23.39 -12.44 30.84
CA ASP A 394 22.83 -11.58 31.87
C ASP A 394 21.38 -11.22 31.61
#